data_2364d036487f1f7c4763f025dae64096
#
_entry.id   2364d036487f1f7c4763f025dae64096
#
_cell.length_a   1.000
_cell.length_b   1.000
_cell.length_c   1.000
_cell.angle_alpha   90.00
_cell.angle_beta   90.00
_cell.angle_gamma   90.00
#
_symmetry.space_group_name_H-M   'P 1'
#
loop_
_entity.id
_entity.type
_entity.pdbx_description
1 polymer ?
#
loop_
_entity_poly.entity_id
_entity_poly.type
_entity_poly.pdbx_seq_one_letter_code
_entity_poly.pdbx_strand_id
1 'polypeptide(L)'
;MERVTQPHRDRDRRGVLATAPQQRLSPGRSRRPKHGALRSAACQVLRGNWTGTSTVPSRELYPHQWSWDSAFIAIGLRHLSPVRAQQEIETLLAAQWGDGRVPHIVFNRAVPLNAYFPSPDFWRSSTAGAGTGAPRGVETSGVVQPPVHALAAWLVHGADPHTSHRRGFLARVYPRLVAWHRYLADHRDLGGHGLAAVVHPWEPGMDNSPCWDGPLERIEPAAPGSFHRADLVHGAAADRPTDLDYRRYVRLAAEYRDHGYRDAEAPHSFAVEDPGFNALFLASEYALARIAEALDGEPDPHRRRAAALTEALVERLWSTEAGQFLCRDLRAEPGARAGGERGAAAGAEARAAGAGDGHGGRLVAERSAAGLLPLLAPELPRSVVETLLRTVAGDHYGLGTAVRLLPSYDLRGTGFDRHRYWRGPAWFNVNWLLERGLRQHGAHAPADVLRAEVLHAAAASRFAEYLDPYTGQGRGAVDFGWTAALALDLLVQETAADRATFPAPGRASVPAPADVPACEYAPASANGPGYVAS
;
A
#
# COMPACT_ATOMS: atom_id res chain seq x y z
N MET A 1 -15.68 -65.34 -48.06
CA MET A 1 -16.83 -64.43 -48.11
C MET A 1 -16.39 -63.21 -47.35
N GLU A 2 -15.74 -62.29 -48.03
CA GLU A 2 -16.26 -61.02 -48.58
C GLU A 2 -17.12 -60.26 -47.59
N ARG A 3 -16.71 -59.07 -47.13
CA ARG A 3 -16.85 -57.82 -47.86
C ARG A 3 -15.95 -56.71 -47.34
N VAL A 4 -15.34 -56.06 -48.27
CA VAL A 4 -14.70 -54.74 -48.28
C VAL A 4 -15.71 -53.64 -47.93
N THR A 5 -15.35 -52.66 -47.17
CA THR A 5 -15.84 -51.29 -47.33
C THR A 5 -14.78 -50.25 -46.88
N GLN A 6 -14.70 -49.21 -47.69
CA GLN A 6 -13.72 -48.17 -47.83
C GLN A 6 -13.80 -47.02 -46.73
N PRO A 7 -12.86 -46.11 -46.78
CA PRO A 7 -12.60 -45.17 -45.70
C PRO A 7 -13.45 -43.89 -45.77
N HIS A 8 -13.85 -43.37 -44.60
CA HIS A 8 -14.48 -42.05 -44.49
C HIS A 8 -13.43 -40.97 -44.30
N ARG A 9 -13.52 -39.94 -45.13
CA ARG A 9 -12.72 -38.75 -45.21
C ARG A 9 -12.86 -37.92 -43.93
N ASP A 10 -11.73 -37.59 -43.34
CA ASP A 10 -11.55 -36.57 -42.33
C ASP A 10 -11.88 -35.18 -42.91
N ARG A 11 -12.85 -34.49 -42.35
CA ARG A 11 -13.16 -33.08 -42.63
C ARG A 11 -12.57 -32.23 -41.56
N ASP A 12 -11.53 -31.52 -41.93
CA ASP A 12 -11.00 -30.33 -41.27
C ASP A 12 -12.13 -29.47 -40.70
N ARG A 13 -12.24 -29.42 -39.37
CA ARG A 13 -12.97 -28.40 -38.64
C ARG A 13 -11.95 -27.47 -37.98
N ARG A 14 -11.50 -26.47 -38.72
CA ARG A 14 -10.91 -25.27 -38.16
C ARG A 14 -12.01 -24.56 -37.37
N GLY A 15 -11.99 -24.70 -36.03
CA GLY A 15 -12.81 -23.94 -35.14
C GLY A 15 -12.30 -22.50 -35.10
N VAL A 16 -13.01 -21.62 -35.77
CA VAL A 16 -12.88 -20.16 -35.60
C VAL A 16 -13.31 -19.83 -34.16
N LEU A 17 -12.37 -19.48 -33.33
CA LEU A 17 -12.64 -18.85 -32.03
C LEU A 17 -13.34 -17.52 -32.31
N ALA A 18 -14.66 -17.50 -32.15
CA ALA A 18 -15.44 -16.28 -32.16
C ALA A 18 -15.02 -15.42 -30.97
N THR A 19 -14.34 -14.35 -31.25
CA THR A 19 -14.15 -13.25 -30.29
C THR A 19 -15.51 -12.72 -29.86
N ALA A 20 -15.86 -12.91 -28.61
CA ALA A 20 -17.05 -12.32 -28.03
C ALA A 20 -17.00 -10.78 -28.20
N PRO A 21 -18.12 -10.10 -28.55
CA PRO A 21 -18.13 -8.68 -28.74
C PRO A 21 -17.83 -7.99 -27.40
N GLN A 22 -16.82 -7.13 -27.39
CA GLN A 22 -16.54 -6.22 -26.30
C GLN A 22 -17.77 -5.33 -26.08
N GLN A 23 -18.57 -5.64 -25.08
CA GLN A 23 -19.64 -4.75 -24.62
C GLN A 23 -18.97 -3.51 -24.04
N ARG A 24 -19.02 -2.39 -24.79
CA ARG A 24 -18.73 -1.06 -24.24
C ARG A 24 -19.66 -0.87 -23.04
N LEU A 25 -19.06 -0.70 -21.85
CA LEU A 25 -19.79 -0.35 -20.65
C LEU A 25 -20.47 1.00 -20.89
N SER A 26 -21.77 0.98 -21.19
CA SER A 26 -22.57 2.21 -21.18
C SER A 26 -22.50 2.77 -19.77
N PRO A 27 -22.28 4.07 -19.58
CA PRO A 27 -22.32 4.68 -18.26
C PRO A 27 -23.76 4.60 -17.76
N GLY A 28 -24.04 3.54 -17.00
CA GLY A 28 -25.28 3.44 -16.25
C GLY A 28 -25.34 4.68 -15.36
N ARG A 29 -26.42 5.48 -15.46
CA ARG A 29 -26.73 6.58 -14.55
C ARG A 29 -26.99 6.01 -13.15
N SER A 30 -25.94 5.57 -12.44
CA SER A 30 -26.03 5.31 -11.01
C SER A 30 -26.22 6.67 -10.34
N ARG A 31 -27.26 6.81 -9.49
CA ARG A 31 -27.44 8.03 -8.70
C ARG A 31 -26.17 8.23 -7.88
N ARG A 32 -25.45 9.35 -8.11
CA ARG A 32 -24.30 9.74 -7.26
C ARG A 32 -24.76 9.64 -5.80
N PRO A 33 -23.99 8.97 -4.91
CA PRO A 33 -24.33 8.93 -3.50
C PRO A 33 -24.48 10.37 -3.00
N LYS A 34 -25.51 10.62 -2.20
CA LYS A 34 -25.65 11.94 -1.58
C LYS A 34 -24.45 12.12 -0.67
N HIS A 35 -23.59 13.11 -0.94
CA HIS A 35 -22.34 13.36 -0.22
C HIS A 35 -22.51 13.34 1.31
N GLY A 36 -23.61 13.89 1.83
CA GLY A 36 -23.92 13.86 3.25
C GLY A 36 -24.12 12.46 3.82
N ALA A 37 -24.80 11.56 3.10
CA ALA A 37 -25.00 10.18 3.54
C ALA A 37 -23.68 9.38 3.56
N LEU A 38 -22.85 9.52 2.53
CA LEU A 38 -21.53 8.87 2.47
C LEU A 38 -20.63 9.37 3.59
N ARG A 39 -20.60 10.69 3.84
CA ARG A 39 -19.86 11.29 4.97
C ARG A 39 -20.31 10.71 6.30
N SER A 40 -21.63 10.67 6.56
CA SER A 40 -22.18 10.10 7.79
C SER A 40 -21.78 8.64 8.00
N ALA A 41 -21.89 7.83 6.95
CA ALA A 41 -21.52 6.42 7.02
C ALA A 41 -20.01 6.23 7.27
N ALA A 42 -19.14 6.99 6.60
CA ALA A 42 -17.70 6.95 6.85
C ALA A 42 -17.34 7.37 8.30
N CYS A 43 -18.03 8.40 8.84
CA CYS A 43 -17.89 8.77 10.25
C CYS A 43 -18.27 7.63 11.21
N GLN A 44 -19.32 6.88 10.90
CA GLN A 44 -19.75 5.74 11.72
C GLN A 44 -18.68 4.63 11.72
N VAL A 45 -18.10 4.31 10.57
CA VAL A 45 -17.01 3.34 10.46
C VAL A 45 -15.82 3.75 11.33
N LEU A 46 -15.32 5.01 11.18
CA LEU A 46 -14.17 5.50 11.93
C LEU A 46 -14.43 5.61 13.45
N ARG A 47 -15.68 5.84 13.86
CA ARG A 47 -16.10 5.75 15.27
C ARG A 47 -16.13 4.31 15.76
N GLY A 48 -16.71 3.40 14.97
CA GLY A 48 -16.80 1.98 15.30
C GLY A 48 -15.42 1.34 15.48
N ASN A 49 -14.43 1.74 14.68
CA ASN A 49 -13.07 1.20 14.73
C ASN A 49 -12.16 1.88 15.77
N TRP A 50 -12.63 2.88 16.49
CA TRP A 50 -11.87 3.54 17.54
C TRP A 50 -11.75 2.70 18.81
N THR A 51 -10.51 2.50 19.29
CA THR A 51 -10.20 1.68 20.49
C THR A 51 -10.08 2.47 21.78
N GLY A 52 -10.12 3.80 21.70
CA GLY A 52 -9.80 4.70 22.82
C GLY A 52 -8.42 5.36 22.67
N THR A 53 -7.50 4.74 21.94
CA THR A 53 -6.13 5.25 21.71
C THR A 53 -5.79 5.40 20.23
N SER A 54 -6.20 4.47 19.39
CA SER A 54 -5.98 4.43 17.93
C SER A 54 -7.21 3.89 17.22
N THR A 55 -7.24 4.02 15.89
CA THR A 55 -8.29 3.47 15.05
C THR A 55 -7.76 2.21 14.36
N VAL A 56 -8.39 1.06 14.61
CA VAL A 56 -8.02 -0.20 13.94
C VAL A 56 -8.59 -0.25 12.52
N PRO A 57 -7.93 -0.95 11.58
CA PRO A 57 -8.46 -1.09 10.21
C PRO A 57 -9.81 -1.78 10.17
N SER A 58 -10.01 -2.84 10.99
CA SER A 58 -11.27 -3.56 11.17
C SER A 58 -11.28 -4.24 12.53
N ARG A 59 -12.45 -4.28 13.19
CA ARG A 59 -12.59 -4.87 14.52
C ARG A 59 -12.38 -6.39 14.53
N GLU A 60 -12.81 -7.06 13.48
CA GLU A 60 -12.85 -8.51 13.44
C GLU A 60 -11.53 -9.10 12.94
N LEU A 61 -11.01 -8.60 11.81
CA LEU A 61 -9.85 -9.19 11.15
C LEU A 61 -8.54 -8.50 11.52
N TYR A 62 -8.56 -7.18 11.75
CA TYR A 62 -7.36 -6.38 12.01
C TYR A 62 -7.52 -5.55 13.30
N PRO A 63 -7.55 -6.19 14.48
CA PRO A 63 -7.93 -5.55 15.75
C PRO A 63 -6.79 -4.76 16.43
N HIS A 64 -5.69 -4.52 15.73
CA HIS A 64 -4.50 -3.82 16.19
C HIS A 64 -4.31 -2.50 15.44
N GLN A 65 -3.31 -1.70 15.81
CA GLN A 65 -2.92 -0.51 15.06
C GLN A 65 -1.89 -0.90 13.99
N TRP A 66 -2.26 -0.79 12.71
CA TRP A 66 -1.34 -0.95 11.57
C TRP A 66 -0.73 0.38 11.17
N SER A 67 0.52 0.34 10.74
CA SER A 67 1.36 1.50 10.50
C SER A 67 0.83 2.40 9.39
N TRP A 68 0.79 1.93 8.15
CA TRP A 68 0.34 2.76 7.04
C TRP A 68 -1.18 3.02 7.06
N ASP A 69 -1.96 2.08 7.65
CA ASP A 69 -3.40 2.27 7.89
C ASP A 69 -3.65 3.48 8.77
N SER A 70 -2.92 3.62 9.89
CA SER A 70 -3.01 4.77 10.77
C SER A 70 -2.74 6.09 10.04
N ALA A 71 -1.76 6.10 9.13
CA ALA A 71 -1.47 7.28 8.32
C ALA A 71 -2.63 7.62 7.37
N PHE A 72 -3.19 6.65 6.65
CA PHE A 72 -4.35 6.87 5.78
C PHE A 72 -5.60 7.22 6.58
N ILE A 73 -5.82 6.60 7.73
CA ILE A 73 -6.92 6.92 8.64
C ILE A 73 -6.79 8.35 9.16
N ALA A 74 -5.60 8.79 9.55
CA ALA A 74 -5.35 10.16 9.99
C ALA A 74 -5.67 11.18 8.88
N ILE A 75 -5.36 10.87 7.62
CA ILE A 75 -5.71 11.71 6.46
C ILE A 75 -7.22 11.95 6.40
N GLY A 76 -8.06 10.93 6.58
CA GLY A 76 -9.51 11.11 6.61
C GLY A 76 -10.01 11.77 7.89
N LEU A 77 -9.48 11.40 9.06
CA LEU A 77 -9.86 11.96 10.36
C LEU A 77 -9.63 13.46 10.43
N ARG A 78 -8.68 14.04 9.70
CA ARG A 78 -8.42 15.49 9.66
C ARG A 78 -9.67 16.32 9.31
N HIS A 79 -10.60 15.74 8.55
CA HIS A 79 -11.85 16.37 8.14
C HIS A 79 -12.99 16.23 9.16
N LEU A 80 -12.77 15.44 10.21
CA LEU A 80 -13.73 15.21 11.29
C LEU A 80 -13.22 15.79 12.62
N SER A 81 -11.97 15.53 12.94
CA SER A 81 -11.31 15.98 14.17
C SER A 81 -9.79 16.04 13.94
N PRO A 82 -9.22 17.23 13.65
CA PRO A 82 -7.78 17.39 13.52
C PRO A 82 -7.00 16.87 14.72
N VAL A 83 -7.54 17.02 15.93
CA VAL A 83 -6.93 16.52 17.19
C VAL A 83 -6.82 15.00 17.18
N ARG A 84 -7.88 14.31 16.73
CA ARG A 84 -7.87 12.84 16.62
C ARG A 84 -6.91 12.36 15.52
N ALA A 85 -6.85 13.07 14.40
CA ALA A 85 -5.89 12.78 13.34
C ALA A 85 -4.43 12.91 13.81
N GLN A 86 -4.13 13.96 14.60
CA GLN A 86 -2.82 14.13 15.22
C GLN A 86 -2.52 12.99 16.22
N GLN A 87 -3.49 12.65 17.07
CA GLN A 87 -3.34 11.58 18.06
C GLN A 87 -3.08 10.21 17.39
N GLU A 88 -3.72 9.92 16.26
CA GLU A 88 -3.51 8.67 15.52
C GLU A 88 -2.04 8.48 15.11
N ILE A 89 -1.42 9.53 14.58
CA ILE A 89 0.01 9.54 14.20
C ILE A 89 0.90 9.53 15.47
N GLU A 90 0.60 10.33 16.47
CA GLU A 90 1.38 10.41 17.72
C GLU A 90 1.41 9.05 18.45
N THR A 91 0.28 8.34 18.49
CA THR A 91 0.18 7.02 19.15
C THR A 91 1.03 5.98 18.42
N LEU A 92 0.99 5.95 17.10
CA LEU A 92 1.85 5.07 16.30
C LEU A 92 3.33 5.35 16.53
N LEU A 93 3.73 6.62 16.41
CA LEU A 93 5.13 7.02 16.60
C LEU A 93 5.63 6.86 18.04
N ALA A 94 4.74 6.78 19.03
CA ALA A 94 5.13 6.44 20.41
C ALA A 94 5.68 5.00 20.52
N ALA A 95 5.32 4.12 19.60
CA ALA A 95 5.83 2.74 19.50
C ALA A 95 7.07 2.60 18.59
N GLN A 96 7.66 3.70 18.11
CA GLN A 96 8.87 3.70 17.30
C GLN A 96 10.05 3.08 18.05
N TRP A 97 10.84 2.25 17.37
CA TRP A 97 12.03 1.64 17.91
C TRP A 97 13.18 2.64 18.05
N GLY A 98 14.19 2.30 18.86
CA GLY A 98 15.33 3.16 19.10
C GLY A 98 16.24 3.39 17.90
N ASP A 99 16.23 2.48 16.91
CA ASP A 99 16.92 2.63 15.64
C ASP A 99 16.16 3.51 14.62
N GLY A 100 14.96 3.95 14.96
CA GLY A 100 14.14 4.82 14.13
C GLY A 100 13.05 4.11 13.34
N ARG A 101 13.03 2.77 13.25
CA ARG A 101 11.97 2.06 12.53
C ARG A 101 10.60 2.30 13.14
N VAL A 102 9.58 2.44 12.29
CA VAL A 102 8.17 2.42 12.68
C VAL A 102 7.63 1.03 12.42
N PRO A 103 7.15 0.32 13.45
CA PRO A 103 6.73 -1.07 13.32
C PRO A 103 5.46 -1.19 12.47
N HIS A 104 5.36 -2.26 11.69
CA HIS A 104 4.19 -2.64 10.89
C HIS A 104 2.91 -2.73 11.75
N ILE A 105 2.99 -3.34 12.95
CA ILE A 105 1.87 -3.48 13.89
C ILE A 105 2.28 -3.03 15.28
N VAL A 106 1.40 -2.27 15.92
CA VAL A 106 1.39 -2.02 17.37
C VAL A 106 0.22 -2.81 17.95
N PHE A 107 0.52 -3.79 18.79
CA PHE A 107 -0.48 -4.72 19.29
C PHE A 107 -1.39 -4.09 20.36
N ASN A 108 -2.69 -4.27 20.19
CA ASN A 108 -3.70 -3.84 21.16
C ASN A 108 -3.80 -4.87 22.29
N ARG A 109 -3.44 -4.49 23.50
CA ARG A 109 -3.47 -5.35 24.69
C ARG A 109 -4.86 -5.76 25.16
N ALA A 110 -5.90 -5.06 24.70
CA ALA A 110 -7.29 -5.41 25.04
C ALA A 110 -7.84 -6.56 24.18
N VAL A 111 -7.04 -7.08 23.24
CA VAL A 111 -7.43 -8.15 22.31
C VAL A 111 -6.73 -9.44 22.71
N PRO A 112 -7.38 -10.62 22.67
CA PRO A 112 -6.75 -11.90 22.93
C PRO A 112 -5.52 -12.16 22.06
N LEU A 113 -4.50 -12.82 22.59
CA LEU A 113 -3.24 -13.11 21.86
C LEU A 113 -3.44 -13.89 20.56
N ASN A 114 -4.46 -14.73 20.51
CA ASN A 114 -4.80 -15.55 19.34
C ASN A 114 -5.71 -14.86 18.33
N ALA A 115 -6.07 -13.59 18.56
CA ALA A 115 -6.94 -12.85 17.64
C ALA A 115 -6.27 -12.52 16.30
N TYR A 116 -4.94 -12.53 16.25
CA TYR A 116 -4.15 -12.30 15.05
C TYR A 116 -2.85 -13.11 15.08
N PHE A 117 -2.37 -13.53 13.90
CA PHE A 117 -1.07 -14.16 13.76
C PHE A 117 -0.30 -13.51 12.60
N PRO A 118 1.00 -13.21 12.76
CA PRO A 118 1.88 -13.47 13.92
C PRO A 118 1.53 -12.59 15.14
N SER A 119 1.39 -13.26 16.30
CA SER A 119 1.02 -12.67 17.59
C SER A 119 2.21 -11.97 18.29
N PRO A 120 1.99 -11.20 19.37
CA PRO A 120 3.07 -10.71 20.22
C PRO A 120 4.05 -11.79 20.68
N ASP A 121 3.55 -12.99 21.03
CA ASP A 121 4.38 -14.14 21.45
C ASP A 121 5.28 -14.67 20.34
N PHE A 122 4.85 -14.54 19.08
CA PHE A 122 5.72 -14.85 17.95
C PHE A 122 6.83 -13.81 17.81
N TRP A 123 6.48 -12.52 17.82
CA TRP A 123 7.44 -11.43 17.61
C TRP A 123 8.40 -11.26 18.80
N ARG A 124 7.89 -11.36 20.02
CA ARG A 124 8.68 -11.19 21.25
C ARG A 124 9.53 -9.91 21.28
N SER A 125 9.01 -8.84 20.67
CA SER A 125 9.77 -7.60 20.46
C SER A 125 10.18 -6.95 21.80
N SER A 126 9.27 -6.84 22.77
CA SER A 126 9.53 -6.26 24.08
C SER A 126 10.59 -7.01 24.90
N THR A 127 10.83 -8.28 24.58
CA THR A 127 11.80 -9.17 25.27
C THR A 127 13.07 -9.41 24.46
N ALA A 128 13.19 -8.86 23.25
CA ALA A 128 14.31 -9.11 22.34
C ALA A 128 15.66 -8.55 22.82
N GLY A 129 15.68 -7.83 23.97
CA GLY A 129 16.88 -7.32 24.59
C GLY A 129 17.14 -5.82 24.31
N ALA A 130 17.99 -5.21 25.13
CA ALA A 130 18.24 -3.76 25.06
C ALA A 130 18.94 -3.32 23.76
N GLY A 131 19.68 -4.22 23.11
CA GLY A 131 20.43 -3.93 21.88
C GLY A 131 19.59 -3.85 20.62
N THR A 132 18.31 -4.26 20.67
CA THR A 132 17.43 -4.23 19.49
C THR A 132 16.75 -2.88 19.26
N GLY A 133 16.74 -2.02 20.27
CA GLY A 133 15.98 -0.76 20.23
C GLY A 133 14.46 -0.92 20.32
N ALA A 134 13.94 -2.13 20.50
CA ALA A 134 12.49 -2.37 20.61
C ALA A 134 11.90 -1.71 21.87
N PRO A 135 10.69 -1.10 21.79
CA PRO A 135 10.05 -0.48 22.94
C PRO A 135 9.66 -1.53 23.98
N ARG A 136 10.06 -1.32 25.24
CA ARG A 136 9.79 -2.28 26.34
C ARG A 136 8.34 -2.25 26.83
N GLY A 137 7.66 -1.13 26.65
CA GLY A 137 6.31 -0.88 27.19
C GLY A 137 5.18 -1.26 26.23
N VAL A 138 5.48 -1.62 25.00
CA VAL A 138 4.51 -1.88 23.92
C VAL A 138 4.97 -3.06 23.09
N GLU A 139 4.06 -3.99 22.81
CA GLU A 139 4.33 -5.10 21.88
C GLU A 139 4.15 -4.63 20.43
N THR A 140 5.11 -4.96 19.58
CA THR A 140 5.11 -4.59 18.16
C THR A 140 5.57 -5.76 17.29
N SER A 141 5.29 -5.70 15.99
CA SER A 141 6.03 -6.49 15.01
C SER A 141 7.45 -5.93 14.82
N GLY A 142 8.35 -6.74 14.22
CA GLY A 142 9.72 -6.31 13.94
C GLY A 142 9.93 -5.77 12.51
N VAL A 143 8.99 -6.01 11.59
CA VAL A 143 9.02 -5.51 10.20
C VAL A 143 8.32 -4.17 10.09
N VAL A 144 8.49 -3.48 8.95
CA VAL A 144 7.97 -2.13 8.70
C VAL A 144 6.80 -2.14 7.69
N GLN A 145 6.28 -0.95 7.36
CA GLN A 145 5.31 -0.73 6.26
C GLN A 145 5.64 0.54 5.48
N PRO A 146 4.96 0.80 4.32
CA PRO A 146 5.31 1.94 3.47
C PRO A 146 5.29 3.28 4.22
N PRO A 147 6.30 4.14 4.02
CA PRO A 147 6.53 5.34 4.81
C PRO A 147 5.65 6.53 4.38
N VAL A 148 4.35 6.43 4.53
CA VAL A 148 3.36 7.49 4.20
C VAL A 148 3.12 8.48 5.34
N HIS A 149 3.80 8.29 6.48
CA HIS A 149 3.53 8.99 7.75
C HIS A 149 3.82 10.50 7.71
N ALA A 150 4.92 10.91 7.08
CA ALA A 150 5.25 12.34 6.98
C ALA A 150 4.27 13.07 6.05
N LEU A 151 3.85 12.44 4.95
CA LEU A 151 2.78 12.94 4.09
C LEU A 151 1.48 13.12 4.89
N ALA A 152 1.10 12.12 5.68
CA ALA A 152 -0.09 12.20 6.52
C ALA A 152 0.01 13.32 7.56
N ALA A 153 1.16 13.45 8.25
CA ALA A 153 1.40 14.50 9.23
C ALA A 153 1.28 15.91 8.63
N TRP A 154 1.85 16.11 7.43
CA TRP A 154 1.73 17.37 6.72
C TRP A 154 0.27 17.70 6.34
N LEU A 155 -0.47 16.72 5.80
CA LEU A 155 -1.87 16.89 5.44
C LEU A 155 -2.75 17.16 6.67
N VAL A 156 -2.48 16.50 7.79
CA VAL A 156 -3.18 16.72 9.08
C VAL A 156 -2.90 18.12 9.63
N HIS A 157 -1.65 18.59 9.57
CA HIS A 157 -1.30 19.97 9.93
C HIS A 157 -2.06 20.97 9.07
N GLY A 158 -2.07 20.77 7.74
CA GLY A 158 -2.71 21.69 6.80
C GLY A 158 -4.23 21.82 6.96
N ALA A 159 -4.89 20.83 7.58
CA ALA A 159 -6.33 20.90 7.83
C ALA A 159 -6.70 21.88 8.96
N ASP A 160 -5.85 22.03 9.98
CA ASP A 160 -6.00 23.01 11.07
C ASP A 160 -4.60 23.40 11.61
N PRO A 161 -3.90 24.32 10.92
CA PRO A 161 -2.58 24.78 11.34
C PRO A 161 -2.57 25.41 12.74
N HIS A 162 -3.64 26.12 13.10
CA HIS A 162 -3.74 26.77 14.40
C HIS A 162 -3.77 25.76 15.55
N THR A 163 -4.62 24.74 15.48
CA THR A 163 -4.64 23.67 16.48
C THR A 163 -3.35 22.87 16.46
N SER A 164 -2.78 22.60 15.29
CA SER A 164 -1.49 21.92 15.16
C SER A 164 -0.36 22.69 15.88
N HIS A 165 -0.29 24.01 15.68
CA HIS A 165 0.67 24.90 16.36
C HIS A 165 0.47 24.91 17.88
N ARG A 166 -0.75 25.17 18.34
CA ARG A 166 -1.06 25.20 19.78
C ARG A 166 -0.70 23.90 20.48
N ARG A 167 -0.88 22.77 19.82
CA ARG A 167 -0.52 21.45 20.35
C ARG A 167 0.96 21.12 20.18
N GLY A 168 1.73 21.92 19.45
CA GLY A 168 3.11 21.60 19.07
C GLY A 168 3.21 20.29 18.27
N PHE A 169 2.22 19.95 17.46
CA PHE A 169 2.12 18.64 16.78
C PHE A 169 3.33 18.37 15.90
N LEU A 170 3.62 19.26 14.93
CA LEU A 170 4.77 19.06 14.04
C LEU A 170 6.09 18.97 14.79
N ALA A 171 6.32 19.82 15.79
CA ALA A 171 7.54 19.82 16.60
C ALA A 171 7.77 18.48 17.33
N ARG A 172 6.69 17.81 17.77
CA ARG A 172 6.80 16.49 18.42
C ARG A 172 7.01 15.34 17.45
N VAL A 173 6.34 15.36 16.26
CA VAL A 173 6.42 14.22 15.34
C VAL A 173 7.61 14.32 14.39
N TYR A 174 8.09 15.51 14.06
CA TYR A 174 9.16 15.73 13.09
C TYR A 174 10.45 14.95 13.41
N PRO A 175 11.04 15.03 14.62
CA PRO A 175 12.26 14.28 14.92
C PRO A 175 12.08 12.76 14.80
N ARG A 176 10.89 12.24 15.11
CA ARG A 176 10.57 10.82 14.95
C ARG A 176 10.41 10.42 13.47
N LEU A 177 9.78 11.26 12.68
CA LEU A 177 9.66 11.05 11.24
C LEU A 177 11.02 11.13 10.55
N VAL A 178 11.89 12.04 10.96
CA VAL A 178 13.28 12.12 10.47
C VAL A 178 14.07 10.85 10.84
N ALA A 179 13.92 10.36 12.07
CA ALA A 179 14.55 9.11 12.49
C ALA A 179 14.05 7.91 11.67
N TRP A 180 12.74 7.86 11.37
CA TRP A 180 12.16 6.83 10.50
C TRP A 180 12.77 6.84 9.10
N HIS A 181 12.92 8.01 8.49
CA HIS A 181 13.50 8.16 7.16
C HIS A 181 15.01 7.88 7.14
N ARG A 182 15.72 8.21 8.22
CA ARG A 182 17.12 7.79 8.39
C ARG A 182 17.26 6.29 8.49
N TYR A 183 16.40 5.62 9.28
CA TYR A 183 16.41 4.17 9.35
C TYR A 183 16.28 3.54 7.95
N LEU A 184 15.37 4.01 7.11
CA LEU A 184 15.22 3.51 5.74
C LEU A 184 16.47 3.74 4.89
N ALA A 185 17.06 4.94 4.97
CA ALA A 185 18.25 5.27 4.19
C ALA A 185 19.52 4.52 4.67
N ASP A 186 19.67 4.36 6.00
CA ASP A 186 20.90 3.85 6.58
C ASP A 186 20.90 2.32 6.72
N HIS A 187 19.73 1.70 6.89
CA HIS A 187 19.61 0.26 7.16
C HIS A 187 18.94 -0.54 6.05
N ARG A 188 18.22 0.11 5.13
CA ARG A 188 17.45 -0.57 4.09
C ARG A 188 17.96 -0.31 2.67
N ASP A 189 19.00 0.51 2.48
CA ASP A 189 19.70 0.62 1.19
C ASP A 189 20.61 -0.59 0.97
N LEU A 190 20.00 -1.77 0.83
CA LEU A 190 20.72 -3.04 0.65
C LEU A 190 21.34 -3.18 -0.75
N GLY A 191 20.90 -2.38 -1.70
CA GLY A 191 21.48 -2.29 -3.04
C GLY A 191 22.66 -1.31 -3.13
N GLY A 192 22.82 -0.41 -2.15
CA GLY A 192 23.88 0.62 -2.12
C GLY A 192 23.68 1.75 -3.13
N HIS A 193 22.44 2.00 -3.56
CA HIS A 193 22.10 2.99 -4.59
C HIS A 193 21.01 3.98 -4.19
N GLY A 194 20.72 4.09 -2.90
CA GLY A 194 19.79 5.06 -2.35
C GLY A 194 18.32 4.63 -2.30
N LEU A 195 17.97 3.41 -2.77
CA LEU A 195 16.61 2.88 -2.64
C LEU A 195 16.48 1.98 -1.41
N ALA A 196 15.38 2.13 -0.68
CA ALA A 196 15.07 1.22 0.42
C ALA A 196 14.57 -0.11 -0.13
N ALA A 197 15.20 -1.22 0.29
CA ALA A 197 14.75 -2.57 0.02
C ALA A 197 13.75 -3.02 1.09
N VAL A 198 12.69 -3.71 0.66
CA VAL A 198 11.80 -4.47 1.52
C VAL A 198 12.38 -5.87 1.75
N VAL A 199 12.33 -6.35 2.98
CA VAL A 199 12.93 -7.65 3.38
C VAL A 199 11.87 -8.69 3.75
N HIS A 200 10.62 -8.31 3.63
CA HIS A 200 9.47 -9.17 3.86
C HIS A 200 8.29 -8.77 2.97
N PRO A 201 7.48 -9.71 2.41
CA PRO A 201 6.32 -9.40 1.58
C PRO A 201 5.25 -8.51 2.23
N TRP A 202 5.18 -8.46 3.56
CA TRP A 202 4.27 -7.56 4.29
C TRP A 202 4.72 -6.09 4.29
N GLU A 203 6.01 -5.82 4.10
CA GLU A 203 6.54 -4.45 4.18
C GLU A 203 6.04 -3.51 3.08
N PRO A 204 5.91 -3.93 1.81
CA PRO A 204 5.32 -3.06 0.78
C PRO A 204 3.79 -2.96 0.87
N GLY A 205 3.15 -3.73 1.76
CA GLY A 205 1.71 -3.77 1.93
C GLY A 205 0.94 -4.48 0.82
N MET A 206 1.64 -5.20 -0.07
CA MET A 206 1.07 -5.95 -1.21
C MET A 206 1.39 -7.45 -1.08
N ASP A 207 0.95 -8.06 0.01
CA ASP A 207 1.43 -9.34 0.57
C ASP A 207 1.63 -10.48 -0.43
N ASN A 208 0.67 -10.77 -1.30
CA ASN A 208 0.75 -11.87 -2.28
C ASN A 208 0.83 -11.38 -3.72
N SER A 209 1.40 -10.19 -3.94
CA SER A 209 1.64 -9.71 -5.31
C SER A 209 2.45 -10.73 -6.11
N PRO A 210 2.15 -10.94 -7.40
CA PRO A 210 2.97 -11.78 -8.28
C PRO A 210 4.44 -11.36 -8.35
N CYS A 211 4.76 -10.11 -8.01
CA CYS A 211 6.15 -9.63 -7.92
C CYS A 211 7.00 -10.43 -6.91
N TRP A 212 6.36 -11.11 -5.97
CA TRP A 212 7.04 -11.90 -4.94
C TRP A 212 7.20 -13.37 -5.29
N ASP A 213 6.50 -13.87 -6.31
CA ASP A 213 6.50 -15.31 -6.63
C ASP A 213 7.94 -15.82 -6.85
N GLY A 214 8.71 -15.19 -7.76
CA GLY A 214 10.10 -15.55 -8.00
C GLY A 214 11.03 -15.35 -6.79
N PRO A 215 11.06 -14.15 -6.17
CA PRO A 215 11.83 -13.93 -4.94
C PRO A 215 11.54 -14.93 -3.81
N LEU A 216 10.31 -15.42 -3.69
CA LEU A 216 9.91 -16.38 -2.64
C LEU A 216 10.25 -17.85 -2.98
N GLU A 217 10.47 -18.21 -4.23
CA GLU A 217 10.78 -19.61 -4.61
C GLU A 217 12.01 -20.16 -3.88
N ARG A 218 13.01 -19.31 -3.59
CA ARG A 218 14.23 -19.70 -2.85
C ARG A 218 14.07 -19.78 -1.34
N ILE A 219 12.92 -19.37 -0.80
CA ILE A 219 12.68 -19.36 0.64
C ILE A 219 12.12 -20.71 1.07
N GLU A 220 12.87 -21.41 1.92
CA GLU A 220 12.41 -22.64 2.54
C GLU A 220 11.21 -22.35 3.45
N PRO A 221 10.04 -22.97 3.24
CA PRO A 221 8.85 -22.67 4.02
C PRO A 221 8.95 -23.20 5.46
N ALA A 222 8.37 -22.51 6.42
CA ALA A 222 8.19 -23.00 7.79
C ALA A 222 7.46 -24.36 7.80
N ALA A 223 7.67 -25.18 8.83
CA ALA A 223 7.08 -26.52 8.93
C ALA A 223 5.54 -26.45 8.86
N PRO A 224 4.87 -27.39 8.18
CA PRO A 224 3.41 -27.46 8.19
C PRO A 224 2.87 -27.58 9.62
N GLY A 225 1.79 -26.85 9.93
CA GLY A 225 1.14 -26.92 11.25
C GLY A 225 1.91 -26.28 12.40
N SER A 226 3.02 -25.55 12.12
CA SER A 226 3.80 -24.85 13.15
C SER A 226 3.14 -23.58 13.68
N PHE A 227 2.03 -23.13 13.06
CA PHE A 227 1.26 -21.95 13.45
C PHE A 227 -0.19 -22.08 12.98
N HIS A 228 -1.07 -21.24 13.52
CA HIS A 228 -2.48 -21.15 13.11
C HIS A 228 -2.73 -19.87 12.32
N ARG A 229 -3.43 -19.99 11.18
CA ARG A 229 -3.77 -18.87 10.31
C ARG A 229 -5.11 -18.24 10.72
N ALA A 230 -5.07 -17.13 11.45
CA ALA A 230 -6.26 -16.38 11.83
C ALA A 230 -6.93 -15.66 10.64
N ASP A 231 -6.16 -15.32 9.60
CA ASP A 231 -6.64 -14.64 8.40
C ASP A 231 -7.63 -15.47 7.56
N LEU A 232 -7.71 -16.79 7.78
CA LEU A 232 -8.64 -17.67 7.08
C LEU A 232 -10.02 -17.77 7.75
N VAL A 233 -10.16 -17.25 8.98
CA VAL A 233 -11.42 -17.35 9.75
C VAL A 233 -12.45 -16.34 9.26
N HIS A 234 -11.99 -15.20 8.73
CA HIS A 234 -12.85 -14.10 8.29
C HIS A 234 -12.71 -13.87 6.79
N GLY A 235 -13.84 -13.86 6.06
CA GLY A 235 -13.87 -13.63 4.61
C GLY A 235 -13.64 -14.89 3.78
N ALA A 236 -13.34 -14.71 2.49
CA ALA A 236 -13.07 -15.82 1.58
C ALA A 236 -11.63 -16.31 1.74
N ALA A 237 -11.42 -17.47 2.34
CA ALA A 237 -10.10 -18.08 2.51
C ALA A 237 -9.35 -18.25 1.17
N ALA A 238 -10.06 -18.48 0.06
CA ALA A 238 -9.50 -18.60 -1.28
C ALA A 238 -8.89 -17.29 -1.81
N ASP A 239 -9.27 -16.13 -1.26
CA ASP A 239 -8.73 -14.83 -1.66
C ASP A 239 -7.33 -14.59 -1.04
N ARG A 240 -7.04 -15.23 0.07
CA ARG A 240 -5.80 -15.03 0.84
C ARG A 240 -4.58 -15.72 0.21
N PRO A 241 -3.35 -15.37 0.64
CA PRO A 241 -2.14 -16.09 0.22
C PRO A 241 -2.27 -17.59 0.44
N THR A 242 -1.62 -18.41 -0.40
CA THR A 242 -1.62 -19.87 -0.20
C THR A 242 -0.92 -20.23 1.12
N ASP A 243 -1.14 -21.45 1.63
CA ASP A 243 -0.42 -21.94 2.81
C ASP A 243 1.08 -21.98 2.57
N LEU A 244 1.52 -22.31 1.37
CA LEU A 244 2.94 -22.30 1.02
C LEU A 244 3.54 -20.91 1.11
N ASP A 245 2.87 -19.90 0.52
CA ASP A 245 3.32 -18.49 0.57
C ASP A 245 3.37 -18.00 2.02
N TYR A 246 2.29 -18.27 2.79
CA TYR A 246 2.22 -17.84 4.18
C TYR A 246 3.30 -18.50 5.07
N ARG A 247 3.62 -19.76 4.83
CA ARG A 247 4.73 -20.47 5.51
C ARG A 247 6.09 -19.86 5.17
N ARG A 248 6.29 -19.34 3.95
CA ARG A 248 7.49 -18.58 3.56
C ARG A 248 7.55 -17.24 4.28
N TYR A 249 6.41 -16.53 4.40
CA TYR A 249 6.34 -15.30 5.19
C TYR A 249 6.71 -15.52 6.66
N VAL A 250 6.14 -16.55 7.28
CA VAL A 250 6.46 -16.90 8.66
C VAL A 250 7.94 -17.26 8.82
N ARG A 251 8.54 -17.96 7.84
CA ARG A 251 9.98 -18.29 7.84
C ARG A 251 10.83 -17.01 7.84
N LEU A 252 10.55 -16.08 6.95
CA LEU A 252 11.27 -14.81 6.86
C LEU A 252 11.13 -13.97 8.14
N ALA A 253 9.93 -13.88 8.68
CA ALA A 253 9.68 -13.16 9.93
C ALA A 253 10.41 -13.81 11.12
N ALA A 254 10.44 -15.15 11.20
CA ALA A 254 11.18 -15.89 12.22
C ALA A 254 12.69 -15.69 12.09
N GLU A 255 13.22 -15.75 10.87
CA GLU A 255 14.64 -15.54 10.58
C GLU A 255 15.07 -14.14 11.05
N TYR A 256 14.31 -13.10 10.69
CA TYR A 256 14.61 -11.73 11.10
C TYR A 256 14.54 -11.54 12.63
N ARG A 257 13.51 -12.10 13.27
CA ARG A 257 13.38 -12.12 14.73
C ARG A 257 14.57 -12.81 15.40
N ASP A 258 14.96 -13.99 14.91
CA ASP A 258 15.99 -14.81 15.52
C ASP A 258 17.40 -14.22 15.37
N HIS A 259 17.59 -13.31 14.40
CA HIS A 259 18.76 -12.42 14.30
C HIS A 259 18.62 -11.12 15.11
N GLY A 260 17.66 -11.05 16.04
CA GLY A 260 17.46 -9.90 16.94
C GLY A 260 17.05 -8.63 16.22
N TYR A 261 16.40 -8.74 15.06
CA TYR A 261 15.94 -7.60 14.23
C TYR A 261 17.07 -6.66 13.78
N ARG A 262 18.30 -7.14 13.71
CA ARG A 262 19.46 -6.35 13.28
C ARG A 262 19.64 -6.47 11.77
N ASP A 263 19.35 -5.39 11.03
CA ASP A 263 19.43 -5.38 9.57
C ASP A 263 20.83 -5.75 9.06
N ALA A 264 21.89 -5.30 9.75
CA ALA A 264 23.26 -5.62 9.36
C ALA A 264 23.67 -7.10 9.57
N GLU A 265 22.94 -7.85 10.40
CA GLU A 265 23.27 -9.23 10.76
C GLU A 265 22.29 -10.25 10.17
N ALA A 266 21.10 -9.80 9.80
CA ALA A 266 20.09 -10.66 9.18
C ALA A 266 20.51 -11.02 7.74
N PRO A 267 20.31 -12.27 7.31
CA PRO A 267 20.70 -12.69 5.95
C PRO A 267 19.90 -12.02 4.85
N HIS A 268 18.71 -11.51 5.17
CA HIS A 268 17.77 -10.93 4.21
C HIS A 268 17.63 -11.77 2.95
N SER A 269 17.24 -13.03 3.13
CA SER A 269 17.06 -14.00 2.03
C SER A 269 16.03 -13.54 1.00
N PHE A 270 15.12 -12.66 1.40
CA PHE A 270 14.25 -11.86 0.56
C PHE A 270 14.68 -10.40 0.69
N ALA A 271 15.05 -9.76 -0.43
CA ALA A 271 15.40 -8.34 -0.47
C ALA A 271 15.03 -7.78 -1.84
N VAL A 272 14.06 -6.87 -1.87
CA VAL A 272 13.50 -6.32 -3.11
C VAL A 272 13.38 -4.81 -3.02
N GLU A 273 13.89 -4.08 -4.01
CA GLU A 273 13.59 -2.67 -4.20
C GLU A 273 12.21 -2.55 -4.86
N ASP A 274 11.22 -2.08 -4.10
CA ASP A 274 9.83 -1.91 -4.55
C ASP A 274 9.57 -0.46 -4.96
N PRO A 275 9.04 -0.20 -6.18
CA PRO A 275 8.80 1.15 -6.66
C PRO A 275 7.72 1.89 -5.88
N GLY A 276 6.69 1.20 -5.36
CA GLY A 276 5.62 1.82 -4.58
C GLY A 276 6.07 2.23 -3.19
N PHE A 277 6.85 1.38 -2.51
CA PHE A 277 7.47 1.70 -1.22
C PHE A 277 8.37 2.93 -1.34
N ASN A 278 9.24 2.97 -2.34
CA ASN A 278 10.16 4.09 -2.56
C ASN A 278 9.45 5.36 -3.07
N ALA A 279 8.33 5.23 -3.80
CA ALA A 279 7.50 6.38 -4.17
C ALA A 279 6.85 7.04 -2.93
N LEU A 280 6.43 6.25 -1.94
CA LEU A 280 5.91 6.78 -0.68
C LEU A 280 7.02 7.34 0.21
N PHE A 281 8.21 6.76 0.19
CA PHE A 281 9.40 7.31 0.84
C PHE A 281 9.72 8.70 0.28
N LEU A 282 9.78 8.82 -1.04
CA LEU A 282 9.99 10.08 -1.76
C LEU A 282 8.90 11.12 -1.46
N ALA A 283 7.62 10.76 -1.55
CA ALA A 283 6.51 11.68 -1.28
C ALA A 283 6.55 12.20 0.17
N SER A 284 6.98 11.34 1.10
CA SER A 284 7.17 11.70 2.50
C SER A 284 8.41 12.56 2.73
N GLU A 285 9.48 12.45 1.94
CA GLU A 285 10.62 13.40 1.99
C GLU A 285 10.19 14.81 1.56
N TYR A 286 9.38 14.97 0.53
CA TYR A 286 8.80 16.26 0.19
C TYR A 286 7.94 16.83 1.33
N ALA A 287 7.18 15.98 2.01
CA ALA A 287 6.40 16.40 3.18
C ALA A 287 7.30 16.82 4.35
N LEU A 288 8.40 16.11 4.61
CA LEU A 288 9.40 16.48 5.64
C LEU A 288 10.05 17.83 5.34
N ALA A 289 10.36 18.13 4.07
CA ALA A 289 10.86 19.43 3.68
C ALA A 289 9.86 20.55 4.05
N ARG A 290 8.55 20.32 3.81
CA ARG A 290 7.49 21.26 4.18
C ARG A 290 7.31 21.38 5.69
N ILE A 291 7.44 20.29 6.42
CA ILE A 291 7.39 20.30 7.88
C ILE A 291 8.59 21.07 8.45
N ALA A 292 9.78 20.86 7.89
CA ALA A 292 10.99 21.62 8.28
C ALA A 292 10.79 23.13 8.07
N GLU A 293 10.30 23.55 6.90
CA GLU A 293 9.96 24.96 6.62
C GLU A 293 8.97 25.53 7.65
N ALA A 294 7.91 24.78 7.99
CA ALA A 294 6.89 25.21 8.94
C ALA A 294 7.40 25.29 10.39
N LEU A 295 8.56 24.70 10.67
CA LEU A 295 9.27 24.72 11.95
C LEU A 295 10.50 25.63 11.94
N ASP A 296 10.67 26.47 10.93
CA ASP A 296 11.85 27.34 10.73
C ASP A 296 13.17 26.54 10.73
N GLY A 297 13.14 25.28 10.27
CA GLY A 297 14.27 24.37 10.17
C GLY A 297 14.82 24.27 8.74
N GLU A 298 15.71 23.27 8.51
CA GLU A 298 16.44 23.08 7.25
C GLU A 298 15.69 22.13 6.30
N PRO A 299 15.03 22.59 5.22
CA PRO A 299 14.30 21.73 4.29
C PRO A 299 15.22 21.03 3.27
N ASP A 300 16.39 21.58 2.96
CA ASP A 300 17.24 21.14 1.86
C ASP A 300 17.77 19.70 1.97
N PRO A 301 18.09 19.15 3.15
CA PRO A 301 18.45 17.75 3.26
C PRO A 301 17.34 16.81 2.74
N HIS A 302 16.09 17.13 3.01
CA HIS A 302 14.93 16.37 2.55
C HIS A 302 14.69 16.52 1.05
N ARG A 303 14.85 17.74 0.51
CA ARG A 303 14.75 17.99 -0.94
C ARG A 303 15.82 17.23 -1.71
N ARG A 304 17.08 17.26 -1.22
CA ARG A 304 18.18 16.49 -1.84
C ARG A 304 17.91 15.00 -1.82
N ARG A 305 17.40 14.45 -0.71
CA ARG A 305 17.05 13.03 -0.64
C ARG A 305 15.90 12.68 -1.60
N ALA A 306 14.85 13.52 -1.69
CA ALA A 306 13.77 13.32 -2.65
C ALA A 306 14.29 13.32 -4.10
N ALA A 307 15.18 14.23 -4.47
CA ALA A 307 15.79 14.26 -5.79
C ALA A 307 16.62 12.98 -6.06
N ALA A 308 17.47 12.57 -5.13
CA ALA A 308 18.27 11.33 -5.24
C ALA A 308 17.38 10.08 -5.36
N LEU A 309 16.28 9.99 -4.60
CA LEU A 309 15.30 8.91 -4.73
C LEU A 309 14.64 8.90 -6.11
N THR A 310 14.33 10.07 -6.67
CA THR A 310 13.74 10.18 -8.02
C THR A 310 14.72 9.66 -9.08
N GLU A 311 15.98 10.07 -9.00
CA GLU A 311 17.06 9.62 -9.90
C GLU A 311 17.24 8.10 -9.79
N ALA A 312 17.39 7.58 -8.57
CA ALA A 312 17.59 6.16 -8.32
C ALA A 312 16.38 5.30 -8.80
N LEU A 313 15.14 5.78 -8.58
CA LEU A 313 13.95 5.11 -9.11
C LEU A 313 14.03 4.98 -10.65
N VAL A 314 14.34 6.09 -11.36
CA VAL A 314 14.41 6.09 -12.82
C VAL A 314 15.57 5.23 -13.32
N GLU A 315 16.73 5.32 -12.71
CA GLU A 315 17.92 4.58 -13.13
C GLU A 315 17.77 3.07 -12.92
N ARG A 316 17.21 2.67 -11.78
CA ARG A 316 17.24 1.26 -11.34
C ARG A 316 16.00 0.47 -11.63
N LEU A 317 14.83 1.11 -11.57
CA LEU A 317 13.53 0.41 -11.61
C LEU A 317 12.70 0.72 -12.86
N TRP A 318 13.04 1.75 -13.65
CA TRP A 318 12.32 2.04 -14.88
C TRP A 318 12.57 0.98 -15.94
N SER A 319 11.52 0.43 -16.52
CA SER A 319 11.56 -0.45 -17.68
C SER A 319 10.86 0.22 -18.87
N THR A 320 11.64 0.57 -19.88
CA THR A 320 11.12 1.12 -21.14
C THR A 320 10.22 0.12 -21.86
N GLU A 321 10.56 -1.18 -21.82
CA GLU A 321 9.80 -2.28 -22.40
C GLU A 321 8.45 -2.46 -21.69
N ALA A 322 8.45 -2.46 -20.34
CA ALA A 322 7.24 -2.56 -19.55
C ALA A 322 6.41 -1.26 -19.57
N GLY A 323 7.02 -0.11 -19.90
CA GLY A 323 6.38 1.19 -19.83
C GLY A 323 6.01 1.64 -18.40
N GLN A 324 6.66 1.06 -17.40
CA GLN A 324 6.47 1.37 -15.98
C GLN A 324 7.69 0.98 -15.14
N PHE A 325 7.67 1.33 -13.85
CA PHE A 325 8.65 0.85 -12.89
C PHE A 325 8.37 -0.60 -12.50
N LEU A 326 9.42 -1.40 -12.32
CA LEU A 326 9.38 -2.79 -11.90
C LEU A 326 10.12 -2.96 -10.58
N CYS A 327 9.76 -3.97 -9.80
CA CYS A 327 10.53 -4.39 -8.64
C CYS A 327 11.90 -4.93 -9.06
N ARG A 328 12.94 -4.73 -8.23
CA ARG A 328 14.26 -5.32 -8.43
C ARG A 328 14.57 -6.28 -7.30
N ASP A 329 14.73 -7.55 -7.62
CA ASP A 329 15.17 -8.60 -6.69
C ASP A 329 16.70 -8.56 -6.53
N LEU A 330 17.15 -8.12 -5.37
CA LEU A 330 18.58 -7.99 -5.05
C LEU A 330 19.28 -9.33 -4.79
N ARG A 331 18.52 -10.43 -4.64
CA ARG A 331 19.02 -11.78 -4.38
C ARG A 331 18.96 -12.68 -5.61
N ALA A 332 18.50 -12.16 -6.74
CA ALA A 332 18.52 -12.90 -7.99
C ALA A 332 19.96 -13.12 -8.46
N GLU A 333 20.31 -14.37 -8.78
CA GLU A 333 21.61 -14.74 -9.32
C GLU A 333 21.82 -14.14 -10.71
N PRO A 334 23.00 -13.58 -11.02
CA PRO A 334 23.36 -13.17 -12.38
C PRO A 334 23.29 -14.39 -13.31
N GLY A 335 22.40 -14.35 -14.30
CA GLY A 335 22.29 -15.41 -15.32
C GLY A 335 21.36 -16.58 -14.99
N ALA A 336 20.70 -16.63 -13.84
CA ALA A 336 19.66 -17.61 -13.56
C ALA A 336 18.46 -17.38 -14.50
N ARG A 337 18.08 -18.41 -15.28
CA ARG A 337 16.88 -18.37 -16.11
C ARG A 337 15.67 -18.37 -15.20
N ALA A 338 14.64 -17.58 -15.55
CA ALA A 338 13.34 -17.72 -14.90
C ALA A 338 12.89 -19.19 -15.00
N GLY A 339 12.90 -19.90 -13.86
CA GLY A 339 12.53 -21.30 -13.77
C GLY A 339 11.04 -21.47 -13.96
N GLY A 340 10.66 -22.43 -14.82
CA GLY A 340 9.29 -22.87 -15.00
C GLY A 340 8.92 -23.00 -16.47
N GLU A 341 9.00 -24.22 -16.99
CA GLU A 341 8.38 -24.63 -18.25
C GLU A 341 6.85 -24.50 -18.15
N ARG A 342 6.33 -23.29 -18.29
CA ARG A 342 4.90 -23.05 -18.58
C ARG A 342 4.75 -21.86 -19.52
N GLY A 343 4.60 -22.15 -20.81
CA GLY A 343 4.19 -21.19 -21.83
C GLY A 343 5.30 -20.72 -22.76
N ALA A 344 5.52 -21.46 -23.85
CA ALA A 344 6.54 -21.17 -24.86
C ALA A 344 6.33 -19.87 -25.66
N ALA A 345 5.27 -19.12 -25.44
CA ALA A 345 4.98 -17.86 -26.14
C ALA A 345 5.49 -16.60 -25.45
N ALA A 346 5.64 -16.61 -24.10
CA ALA A 346 6.18 -15.48 -23.34
C ALA A 346 7.73 -15.43 -23.31
N GLY A 347 8.38 -16.46 -23.86
CA GLY A 347 9.81 -16.71 -23.70
C GLY A 347 10.75 -15.83 -24.55
N ALA A 348 10.24 -15.05 -25.50
CA ALA A 348 11.08 -14.19 -26.34
C ALA A 348 11.30 -12.80 -25.71
N GLU A 349 10.28 -12.25 -25.07
CA GLU A 349 10.33 -10.93 -24.41
C GLU A 349 11.12 -10.98 -23.09
N ALA A 350 11.00 -12.09 -22.33
CA ALA A 350 11.77 -12.29 -21.08
C ALA A 350 13.29 -12.44 -21.30
N ARG A 351 13.74 -12.71 -22.54
CA ARG A 351 15.18 -12.88 -22.86
C ARG A 351 15.94 -11.58 -22.99
N ALA A 352 15.28 -10.47 -23.29
CA ALA A 352 15.93 -9.16 -23.41
C ALA A 352 16.19 -8.52 -22.02
N ALA A 353 15.37 -8.81 -21.02
CA ALA A 353 15.52 -8.30 -19.64
C ALA A 353 16.61 -9.03 -18.81
N GLY A 354 17.27 -10.04 -19.36
CA GLY A 354 18.16 -10.95 -18.63
C GLY A 354 19.66 -10.63 -18.70
N ALA A 355 20.09 -9.60 -19.40
CA ALA A 355 21.47 -9.11 -19.31
C ALA A 355 21.59 -8.26 -18.05
N GLY A 356 22.46 -8.63 -17.11
CA GLY A 356 22.73 -7.83 -15.91
C GLY A 356 23.13 -6.41 -16.33
N ASP A 357 22.32 -5.45 -15.91
CA ASP A 357 22.48 -4.02 -16.23
C ASP A 357 23.57 -3.31 -15.41
N GLY A 358 24.39 -4.07 -14.70
CA GLY A 358 25.46 -3.55 -13.84
C GLY A 358 24.99 -3.02 -12.48
N HIS A 359 23.67 -2.98 -12.22
CA HIS A 359 23.10 -2.39 -11.00
C HIS A 359 22.93 -3.38 -9.82
N GLY A 360 23.38 -4.62 -9.94
CA GLY A 360 23.16 -5.69 -8.94
C GLY A 360 21.71 -6.16 -8.88
N GLY A 361 21.48 -7.47 -8.73
CA GLY A 361 20.16 -8.07 -8.76
C GLY A 361 19.51 -8.04 -10.16
N ARG A 362 18.18 -8.27 -10.23
CA ARG A 362 17.43 -8.33 -11.49
C ARG A 362 16.04 -7.72 -11.37
N LEU A 363 15.58 -7.03 -12.42
CA LEU A 363 14.17 -6.60 -12.51
C LEU A 363 13.24 -7.83 -12.57
N VAL A 364 12.20 -7.78 -11.78
CA VAL A 364 11.12 -8.77 -11.78
C VAL A 364 10.14 -8.40 -12.89
N ALA A 365 9.96 -9.26 -13.88
CA ALA A 365 9.16 -8.99 -15.08
C ALA A 365 7.63 -9.05 -14.80
N GLU A 366 7.21 -8.56 -13.65
CA GLU A 366 5.81 -8.53 -13.21
C GLU A 366 5.33 -7.08 -13.04
N ARG A 367 4.21 -6.75 -13.70
CA ARG A 367 3.63 -5.40 -13.66
C ARG A 367 2.60 -5.29 -12.54
N SER A 368 2.91 -4.57 -11.48
CA SER A 368 1.96 -4.25 -10.40
C SER A 368 1.63 -2.76 -10.35
N ALA A 369 0.57 -2.41 -9.66
CA ALA A 369 0.19 -1.02 -9.41
C ALA A 369 1.28 -0.22 -8.68
N ALA A 370 2.17 -0.89 -7.91
CA ALA A 370 3.33 -0.26 -7.29
C ALA A 370 4.20 0.48 -8.32
N GLY A 371 4.33 -0.08 -9.54
CA GLY A 371 5.10 0.54 -10.64
C GLY A 371 4.51 1.82 -11.22
N LEU A 372 3.30 2.19 -10.84
CA LEU A 372 2.64 3.44 -11.25
C LEU A 372 2.71 4.53 -10.16
N LEU A 373 2.99 4.16 -8.90
CA LEU A 373 3.04 5.08 -7.77
C LEU A 373 4.17 6.11 -7.82
N PRO A 374 5.30 5.91 -8.57
CA PRO A 374 6.25 6.99 -8.79
C PRO A 374 5.67 8.24 -9.46
N LEU A 375 4.47 8.21 -10.03
CA LEU A 375 3.70 9.42 -10.39
C LEU A 375 3.49 10.40 -9.21
N LEU A 376 3.73 9.98 -7.98
CA LEU A 376 3.78 10.89 -6.81
C LEU A 376 5.01 11.80 -6.79
N ALA A 377 6.04 11.51 -7.61
CA ALA A 377 7.24 12.34 -7.74
C ALA A 377 6.97 13.52 -8.71
N PRO A 378 7.03 14.77 -8.26
CA PRO A 378 6.76 15.92 -9.13
C PRO A 378 7.85 16.13 -10.20
N GLU A 379 9.06 15.63 -9.95
CA GLU A 379 10.25 15.86 -10.78
C GLU A 379 10.57 14.67 -11.72
N LEU A 380 9.63 13.76 -11.93
CA LEU A 380 9.81 12.68 -12.91
C LEU A 380 10.08 13.25 -14.32
N PRO A 381 10.98 12.63 -15.10
CA PRO A 381 11.18 12.98 -16.50
C PRO A 381 9.86 12.93 -17.29
N ARG A 382 9.60 13.94 -18.10
CA ARG A 382 8.35 14.08 -18.87
C ARG A 382 8.03 12.84 -19.71
N SER A 383 9.04 12.25 -20.35
CA SER A 383 8.88 11.03 -21.16
C SER A 383 8.41 9.83 -20.36
N VAL A 384 8.89 9.71 -19.10
CA VAL A 384 8.45 8.68 -18.14
C VAL A 384 7.00 8.91 -17.77
N VAL A 385 6.63 10.14 -17.39
CA VAL A 385 5.24 10.51 -17.06
C VAL A 385 4.30 10.20 -18.21
N GLU A 386 4.60 10.67 -19.43
CA GLU A 386 3.77 10.44 -20.61
C GLU A 386 3.59 8.94 -20.89
N THR A 387 4.61 8.12 -20.64
CA THR A 387 4.52 6.68 -20.83
C THR A 387 3.66 6.04 -19.73
N LEU A 388 3.85 6.41 -18.45
CA LEU A 388 3.01 5.93 -17.34
C LEU A 388 1.52 6.26 -17.56
N LEU A 389 1.21 7.47 -18.03
CA LEU A 389 -0.18 7.87 -18.33
C LEU A 389 -0.79 7.00 -19.44
N ARG A 390 -0.01 6.64 -20.47
CA ARG A 390 -0.46 5.68 -21.50
C ARG A 390 -0.65 4.28 -20.93
N THR A 391 0.25 3.82 -20.07
CA THR A 391 0.19 2.50 -19.43
C THR A 391 -1.06 2.36 -18.55
N VAL A 392 -1.40 3.39 -17.75
CA VAL A 392 -2.61 3.43 -16.91
C VAL A 392 -3.89 3.24 -17.74
N ALA A 393 -3.98 3.88 -18.90
CA ALA A 393 -5.15 3.80 -19.78
C ALA A 393 -5.11 2.59 -20.74
N GLY A 394 -3.94 1.95 -20.91
CA GLY A 394 -3.70 0.86 -21.85
C GLY A 394 -4.21 -0.49 -21.36
N ASP A 395 -3.99 -1.54 -22.17
CA ASP A 395 -4.53 -2.89 -21.98
C ASP A 395 -4.10 -3.57 -20.66
N HIS A 396 -2.97 -3.14 -20.10
CA HIS A 396 -2.42 -3.71 -18.87
C HIS A 396 -3.23 -3.29 -17.62
N TYR A 397 -3.79 -2.08 -17.62
CA TYR A 397 -4.56 -1.58 -16.48
C TYR A 397 -5.97 -1.14 -16.84
N GLY A 398 -6.22 -0.73 -18.08
CA GLY A 398 -7.55 -0.47 -18.63
C GLY A 398 -8.40 0.54 -17.87
N LEU A 399 -7.79 1.50 -17.17
CA LEU A 399 -8.53 2.47 -16.37
C LEU A 399 -9.44 3.35 -17.25
N GLY A 400 -10.73 3.37 -16.92
CA GLY A 400 -11.74 4.11 -17.67
C GLY A 400 -12.22 3.41 -18.96
N THR A 401 -11.69 2.24 -19.29
CA THR A 401 -12.10 1.43 -20.45
C THR A 401 -12.57 0.03 -20.05
N ALA A 402 -11.68 -0.81 -19.55
CA ALA A 402 -11.97 -2.18 -19.14
C ALA A 402 -12.36 -2.29 -17.66
N VAL A 403 -11.82 -1.43 -16.81
CA VAL A 403 -12.06 -1.44 -15.38
C VAL A 403 -12.49 -0.04 -14.88
N ARG A 404 -13.18 -0.03 -13.74
CA ARG A 404 -13.60 1.22 -13.05
C ARG A 404 -12.52 1.77 -12.14
N LEU A 405 -11.83 0.88 -11.44
CA LEU A 405 -10.75 1.16 -10.51
C LEU A 405 -9.50 0.42 -10.95
N LEU A 406 -8.34 1.03 -10.75
CA LEU A 406 -7.07 0.43 -11.11
C LEU A 406 -6.86 -0.88 -10.33
N PRO A 407 -6.58 -2.00 -11.02
CA PRO A 407 -6.25 -3.27 -10.38
C PRO A 407 -4.86 -3.20 -9.75
N SER A 408 -4.62 -4.04 -8.73
CA SER A 408 -3.31 -4.14 -8.08
C SER A 408 -2.23 -4.78 -8.95
N TYR A 409 -2.63 -5.50 -9.99
CA TYR A 409 -1.75 -6.23 -10.89
C TYR A 409 -2.26 -6.17 -12.33
N ASP A 410 -1.36 -6.39 -13.29
CA ASP A 410 -1.59 -6.39 -14.72
C ASP A 410 -2.77 -7.31 -15.13
N LEU A 411 -3.76 -6.76 -15.81
CA LEU A 411 -4.92 -7.50 -16.34
C LEU A 411 -4.55 -8.61 -17.33
N ARG A 412 -3.37 -8.53 -17.95
CA ARG A 412 -2.82 -9.48 -18.92
C ARG A 412 -1.75 -10.40 -18.31
N GLY A 413 -1.36 -10.15 -17.07
CA GLY A 413 -0.38 -10.97 -16.38
C GLY A 413 -0.90 -12.37 -16.08
N THR A 414 -0.03 -13.38 -16.18
CA THR A 414 -0.40 -14.79 -15.95
C THR A 414 -0.82 -15.07 -14.51
N GLY A 415 -0.37 -14.23 -13.57
CA GLY A 415 -0.74 -14.28 -12.15
C GLY A 415 -2.03 -13.56 -11.80
N PHE A 416 -2.75 -12.96 -12.78
CA PHE A 416 -3.94 -12.18 -12.52
C PHE A 416 -5.10 -13.05 -12.02
N ASP A 417 -5.64 -12.65 -10.87
CA ASP A 417 -6.88 -13.18 -10.32
C ASP A 417 -7.68 -12.04 -9.67
N ARG A 418 -8.81 -11.68 -10.27
CA ARG A 418 -9.67 -10.55 -9.88
C ARG A 418 -10.21 -10.63 -8.44
N HIS A 419 -10.09 -11.76 -7.78
CA HIS A 419 -10.57 -11.98 -6.42
C HIS A 419 -9.46 -12.12 -5.39
N ARG A 420 -8.24 -12.45 -5.83
CA ARG A 420 -7.18 -12.91 -4.95
C ARG A 420 -6.28 -11.79 -4.44
N TYR A 421 -6.70 -11.12 -3.40
CA TYR A 421 -5.97 -10.15 -2.58
C TYR A 421 -5.17 -9.12 -3.41
N TRP A 422 -3.84 -9.22 -3.51
CA TRP A 422 -2.99 -8.33 -4.29
C TRP A 422 -2.62 -8.85 -5.70
N ARG A 423 -3.35 -9.82 -6.21
CA ARG A 423 -3.13 -10.40 -7.55
C ARG A 423 -4.12 -9.90 -8.61
N GLY A 424 -4.86 -8.83 -8.34
CA GLY A 424 -5.83 -8.29 -9.30
C GLY A 424 -6.85 -7.32 -8.70
N PRO A 425 -7.41 -7.55 -7.49
CA PRO A 425 -8.36 -6.63 -6.87
C PRO A 425 -7.87 -5.19 -6.83
N ALA A 426 -8.82 -4.25 -6.89
CA ALA A 426 -8.57 -2.83 -6.76
C ALA A 426 -8.58 -2.42 -5.28
N TRP A 427 -7.57 -1.65 -4.86
CA TRP A 427 -7.39 -1.19 -3.49
C TRP A 427 -7.61 0.31 -3.38
N PHE A 428 -8.35 0.74 -2.36
CA PHE A 428 -8.74 2.14 -2.20
C PHE A 428 -7.54 3.07 -1.98
N ASN A 429 -6.58 2.65 -1.17
CA ASN A 429 -5.38 3.43 -0.88
C ASN A 429 -4.49 3.62 -2.12
N VAL A 430 -4.30 2.57 -2.94
CA VAL A 430 -3.55 2.64 -4.20
C VAL A 430 -4.26 3.56 -5.19
N ASN A 431 -5.59 3.44 -5.32
CA ASN A 431 -6.37 4.29 -6.22
C ASN A 431 -6.39 5.76 -5.76
N TRP A 432 -6.41 6.02 -4.44
CA TRP A 432 -6.26 7.37 -3.88
C TRP A 432 -4.87 7.97 -4.17
N LEU A 433 -3.80 7.18 -4.01
CA LEU A 433 -2.43 7.60 -4.33
C LEU A 433 -2.28 7.89 -5.82
N LEU A 434 -2.83 7.03 -6.68
CA LEU A 434 -2.80 7.23 -8.12
C LEU A 434 -3.57 8.48 -8.55
N GLU A 435 -4.75 8.74 -7.96
CA GLU A 435 -5.53 9.95 -8.23
C GLU A 435 -4.70 11.20 -7.98
N ARG A 436 -3.93 11.23 -6.89
CA ARG A 436 -3.02 12.34 -6.58
C ARG A 436 -1.85 12.42 -7.55
N GLY A 437 -1.24 11.29 -7.90
CA GLY A 437 -0.18 11.24 -8.90
C GLY A 437 -0.63 11.75 -10.27
N LEU A 438 -1.82 11.35 -10.73
CA LEU A 438 -2.41 11.86 -11.97
C LEU A 438 -2.61 13.38 -11.94
N ARG A 439 -3.14 13.93 -10.84
CA ARG A 439 -3.29 15.38 -10.68
C ARG A 439 -1.97 16.12 -10.62
N GLN A 440 -0.98 15.55 -9.97
CA GLN A 440 0.38 16.09 -9.87
C GLN A 440 0.95 16.42 -11.26
N HIS A 441 0.65 15.57 -12.25
CA HIS A 441 1.13 15.72 -13.63
C HIS A 441 0.07 16.32 -14.60
N GLY A 442 -0.97 16.96 -14.06
CA GLY A 442 -1.99 17.66 -14.87
C GLY A 442 -2.99 16.73 -15.57
N ALA A 443 -2.98 15.43 -15.31
CA ALA A 443 -3.93 14.47 -15.87
C ALA A 443 -5.27 14.51 -15.09
N HIS A 444 -5.94 15.68 -15.12
CA HIS A 444 -7.12 15.94 -14.32
C HIS A 444 -8.33 15.09 -14.72
N ALA A 445 -8.56 14.86 -16.00
CA ALA A 445 -9.72 14.10 -16.47
C ALA A 445 -9.73 12.64 -15.98
N PRO A 446 -8.66 11.83 -16.13
CA PRO A 446 -8.62 10.49 -15.56
C PRO A 446 -8.64 10.51 -14.02
N ALA A 447 -8.05 11.52 -13.37
CA ALA A 447 -8.13 11.67 -11.92
C ALA A 447 -9.56 11.92 -11.44
N ASP A 448 -10.35 12.74 -12.13
CA ASP A 448 -11.76 12.99 -11.80
C ASP A 448 -12.62 11.74 -11.98
N VAL A 449 -12.38 10.96 -13.04
CA VAL A 449 -13.04 9.67 -13.25
C VAL A 449 -12.71 8.72 -12.10
N LEU A 450 -11.43 8.58 -11.77
CA LEU A 450 -10.99 7.70 -10.70
C LEU A 450 -11.58 8.10 -9.33
N ARG A 451 -11.59 9.40 -9.01
CA ARG A 451 -12.23 9.93 -7.80
C ARG A 451 -13.70 9.53 -7.72
N ALA A 452 -14.47 9.77 -8.80
CA ALA A 452 -15.89 9.47 -8.84
C ALA A 452 -16.16 7.95 -8.62
N GLU A 453 -15.35 7.09 -9.24
CA GLU A 453 -15.48 5.64 -9.10
C GLU A 453 -15.07 5.16 -7.70
N VAL A 454 -14.02 5.70 -7.09
CA VAL A 454 -13.63 5.39 -5.70
C VAL A 454 -14.77 5.75 -4.74
N LEU A 455 -15.36 6.95 -4.85
CA LEU A 455 -16.46 7.39 -4.01
C LEU A 455 -17.72 6.52 -4.18
N HIS A 456 -18.04 6.17 -5.44
CA HIS A 456 -19.16 5.28 -5.74
C HIS A 456 -18.94 3.89 -5.13
N ALA A 457 -17.76 3.33 -5.32
CA ALA A 457 -17.41 2.00 -4.84
C ALA A 457 -17.38 1.92 -3.30
N ALA A 458 -16.82 2.94 -2.63
CA ALA A 458 -16.83 3.01 -1.17
C ALA A 458 -18.24 2.94 -0.59
N ALA A 459 -19.18 3.70 -1.18
CA ALA A 459 -20.58 3.68 -0.76
C ALA A 459 -21.28 2.33 -1.04
N ALA A 460 -21.06 1.76 -2.23
CA ALA A 460 -21.74 0.55 -2.68
C ALA A 460 -21.23 -0.71 -1.98
N SER A 461 -19.95 -0.74 -1.58
CA SER A 461 -19.30 -1.90 -0.96
C SER A 461 -19.37 -1.93 0.57
N ARG A 462 -20.03 -0.99 1.24
CA ARG A 462 -19.97 -0.82 2.71
C ARG A 462 -18.54 -0.62 3.19
N PHE A 463 -17.78 0.23 2.51
CA PHE A 463 -16.37 0.48 2.81
C PHE A 463 -15.56 -0.82 2.92
N ALA A 464 -15.65 -1.68 1.90
CA ALA A 464 -14.86 -2.92 1.84
C ALA A 464 -13.35 -2.64 1.82
N GLU A 465 -12.57 -3.62 2.20
CA GLU A 465 -11.11 -3.58 2.20
C GLU A 465 -10.55 -3.40 0.79
N TYR A 466 -11.02 -4.21 -0.17
CA TYR A 466 -10.68 -4.15 -1.59
C TYR A 466 -11.89 -4.55 -2.45
N LEU A 467 -11.73 -4.45 -3.77
CA LEU A 467 -12.83 -4.62 -4.73
C LEU A 467 -12.42 -5.48 -5.92
N ASP A 468 -13.38 -6.16 -6.49
CA ASP A 468 -13.29 -6.68 -7.85
C ASP A 468 -13.19 -5.50 -8.84
N PRO A 469 -12.11 -5.39 -9.65
CA PRO A 469 -11.85 -4.22 -10.49
C PRO A 469 -12.88 -4.04 -11.63
N TYR A 470 -13.54 -5.11 -12.04
CA TYR A 470 -14.53 -5.08 -13.14
C TYR A 470 -15.93 -4.72 -12.64
N THR A 471 -16.35 -5.30 -11.51
CA THR A 471 -17.72 -5.17 -11.02
C THR A 471 -17.87 -4.12 -9.92
N GLY A 472 -16.77 -3.77 -9.21
CA GLY A 472 -16.80 -2.95 -8.01
C GLY A 472 -17.40 -3.66 -6.80
N GLN A 473 -17.58 -4.98 -6.85
CA GLN A 473 -18.05 -5.77 -5.71
C GLN A 473 -17.03 -5.74 -4.58
N GLY A 474 -17.49 -5.40 -3.37
CA GLY A 474 -16.66 -5.38 -2.16
C GLY A 474 -16.18 -6.78 -1.75
N ARG A 475 -14.93 -6.85 -1.28
CA ARG A 475 -14.27 -8.07 -0.82
C ARG A 475 -13.42 -7.76 0.42
N GLY A 476 -12.95 -8.81 1.08
CA GLY A 476 -12.21 -8.67 2.34
C GLY A 476 -13.11 -8.22 3.49
N ALA A 477 -12.53 -7.52 4.46
CA ALA A 477 -13.29 -6.95 5.57
C ALA A 477 -14.20 -5.81 5.09
N VAL A 478 -15.36 -5.65 5.72
CA VAL A 478 -16.25 -4.49 5.53
C VAL A 478 -16.01 -3.47 6.65
N ASP A 479 -16.60 -2.28 6.50
CA ASP A 479 -16.42 -1.17 7.44
C ASP A 479 -14.93 -0.88 7.69
N PHE A 480 -14.14 -0.91 6.61
CA PHE A 480 -12.70 -0.80 6.66
C PHE A 480 -12.22 0.65 6.85
N GLY A 481 -11.32 0.86 7.81
CA GLY A 481 -10.92 2.17 8.29
C GLY A 481 -10.35 3.09 7.22
N TRP A 482 -9.36 2.64 6.44
CA TRP A 482 -8.78 3.50 5.40
C TRP A 482 -9.75 3.80 4.27
N THR A 483 -10.62 2.85 3.88
CA THR A 483 -11.62 3.09 2.82
C THR A 483 -12.57 4.21 3.21
N ALA A 484 -13.06 4.19 4.46
CA ALA A 484 -13.90 5.25 5.00
C ALA A 484 -13.13 6.60 5.09
N ALA A 485 -11.89 6.57 5.56
CA ALA A 485 -11.05 7.75 5.71
C ALA A 485 -10.71 8.41 4.37
N LEU A 486 -10.29 7.62 3.38
CA LEU A 486 -9.92 8.14 2.05
C LEU A 486 -11.14 8.58 1.24
N ALA A 487 -12.30 7.95 1.42
CA ALA A 487 -13.55 8.44 0.86
C ALA A 487 -13.91 9.83 1.43
N LEU A 488 -13.74 10.06 2.73
CA LEU A 488 -13.90 11.40 3.32
C LEU A 488 -12.95 12.42 2.72
N ASP A 489 -11.69 12.05 2.53
CA ASP A 489 -10.68 12.93 1.95
C ASP A 489 -11.06 13.36 0.52
N LEU A 490 -11.46 12.40 -0.32
CA LEU A 490 -11.89 12.67 -1.69
C LEU A 490 -13.16 13.51 -1.77
N LEU A 491 -14.10 13.37 -0.83
CA LEU A 491 -15.32 14.18 -0.76
C LEU A 491 -15.03 15.66 -0.51
N VAL A 492 -14.01 15.95 0.31
CA VAL A 492 -13.67 17.35 0.69
C VAL A 492 -12.81 18.02 -0.38
N GLN A 493 -12.00 17.28 -1.13
CA GLN A 493 -11.11 17.82 -2.17
C GLN A 493 -11.82 18.44 -3.39
N GLU A 494 -13.14 18.41 -3.46
CA GLU A 494 -13.91 19.09 -4.52
C GLU A 494 -13.81 20.62 -4.45
N THR A 495 -13.29 21.19 -3.35
CA THR A 495 -13.09 22.64 -3.23
C THR A 495 -11.73 23.07 -3.79
N ALA A 496 -11.67 24.22 -4.47
CA ALA A 496 -10.48 24.76 -5.13
C ALA A 496 -9.26 24.98 -4.18
N ALA A 497 -9.48 24.97 -2.85
CA ALA A 497 -8.48 25.19 -1.81
C ALA A 497 -7.52 24.00 -1.64
N ASP A 498 -7.95 22.76 -1.94
CA ASP A 498 -7.16 21.55 -1.74
C ASP A 498 -6.18 21.23 -2.90
N ARG A 499 -6.23 22.02 -3.99
CA ARG A 499 -5.32 21.86 -5.14
C ARG A 499 -3.85 22.17 -4.84
N ALA A 500 -3.56 22.72 -3.66
CA ALA A 500 -2.21 23.15 -3.25
C ALA A 500 -1.41 22.09 -2.46
N THR A 501 -1.82 20.82 -2.40
CA THR A 501 -1.22 19.83 -1.50
C THR A 501 0.08 19.21 -1.99
N PHE A 502 0.41 19.34 -3.27
CA PHE A 502 1.76 19.19 -3.81
C PHE A 502 2.08 20.45 -4.61
N PRO A 503 2.55 21.53 -3.99
CA PRO A 503 2.94 22.70 -4.78
C PRO A 503 4.21 22.36 -5.55
N ALA A 504 4.19 22.70 -6.84
CA ALA A 504 5.42 22.92 -7.58
C ALA A 504 6.32 23.85 -6.77
N PRO A 505 7.66 23.72 -6.80
CA PRO A 505 8.56 24.54 -6.03
C PRO A 505 8.29 26.03 -6.32
N GLY A 506 7.76 26.76 -5.34
CA GLY A 506 7.76 28.22 -5.40
C GLY A 506 6.47 29.00 -5.30
N ARG A 507 5.41 28.64 -4.54
CA ARG A 507 4.44 29.66 -4.07
C ARG A 507 3.63 29.19 -2.86
N ALA A 508 3.72 29.97 -1.77
CA ALA A 508 2.92 29.81 -0.57
C ALA A 508 1.66 30.67 -0.65
N SER A 509 0.48 30.08 -0.47
CA SER A 509 -0.72 30.75 0.00
C SER A 509 -1.63 29.74 0.71
N VAL A 510 -1.97 30.04 1.96
CA VAL A 510 -2.87 29.25 2.82
C VAL A 510 -4.28 29.83 2.71
N PRO A 511 -5.31 29.04 2.34
CA PRO A 511 -6.70 29.52 2.37
C PRO A 511 -7.35 29.30 3.74
N ALA A 512 -8.29 30.18 4.08
CA ALA A 512 -9.08 30.14 5.31
C ALA A 512 -10.07 28.95 5.35
N PRO A 513 -10.39 28.41 6.54
CA PRO A 513 -11.27 27.26 6.67
C PRO A 513 -12.72 27.63 6.32
N ALA A 514 -13.38 26.75 5.54
CA ALA A 514 -14.82 26.84 5.30
C ALA A 514 -15.62 26.36 6.52
N ASP A 515 -16.71 27.04 6.84
CA ASP A 515 -17.67 26.64 7.88
C ASP A 515 -18.26 25.26 7.57
N VAL A 516 -17.77 24.23 8.25
CA VAL A 516 -18.28 22.85 8.18
C VAL A 516 -18.85 22.51 9.55
N PRO A 517 -20.12 22.10 9.68
CA PRO A 517 -20.70 21.75 10.97
C PRO A 517 -19.92 20.57 11.59
N ALA A 518 -19.45 20.78 12.83
CA ALA A 518 -18.72 19.81 13.60
C ALA A 518 -19.57 18.53 13.79
N CYS A 519 -19.00 17.40 13.40
CA CYS A 519 -19.50 16.11 13.87
C CYS A 519 -19.08 16.00 15.36
N GLU A 520 -20.00 16.20 16.30
CA GLU A 520 -19.70 16.12 17.73
C GLU A 520 -19.17 14.72 18.08
N TYR A 521 -17.89 14.65 18.37
CA TYR A 521 -17.25 13.51 19.00
C TYR A 521 -17.40 13.64 20.51
N ALA A 522 -18.56 13.25 21.05
CA ALA A 522 -18.70 13.08 22.49
C ALA A 522 -17.80 11.91 22.97
N PRO A 523 -17.08 12.07 24.11
CA PRO A 523 -16.33 10.96 24.68
C PRO A 523 -17.30 9.81 25.01
N ALA A 524 -16.93 8.58 24.67
CA ALA A 524 -17.67 7.39 25.06
C ALA A 524 -17.68 7.35 26.59
N SER A 525 -18.88 7.37 27.20
CA SER A 525 -19.05 7.18 28.63
C SER A 525 -18.46 5.83 29.04
N ALA A 526 -17.60 5.85 30.05
CA ALA A 526 -17.03 4.68 30.68
C ALA A 526 -18.12 3.94 31.47
N ASN A 527 -18.94 3.15 30.80
CA ASN A 527 -19.82 2.15 31.41
C ASN A 527 -19.65 0.83 30.67
N GLY A 528 -18.61 0.09 31.06
CA GLY A 528 -18.49 -1.34 30.75
C GLY A 528 -19.34 -2.14 31.73
N PRO A 529 -19.98 -3.26 31.30
CA PRO A 529 -20.68 -4.14 32.21
C PRO A 529 -19.68 -4.79 33.17
N GLY A 530 -19.96 -4.67 34.48
CA GLY A 530 -19.17 -5.28 35.55
C GLY A 530 -19.19 -6.81 35.40
N TYR A 531 -18.03 -7.41 35.28
CA TYR A 531 -17.86 -8.84 35.49
C TYR A 531 -17.82 -9.12 37.00
N VAL A 532 -18.86 -9.82 37.48
CA VAL A 532 -18.91 -10.41 38.81
C VAL A 532 -18.00 -11.67 38.77
N ALA A 533 -16.99 -11.70 39.63
CA ALA A 533 -16.17 -12.88 39.85
C ALA A 533 -16.98 -13.89 40.68
N SER A 534 -17.02 -15.11 40.23
CA SER A 534 -17.24 -16.33 41.03
C SER A 534 -16.27 -17.42 40.55
#